data_e39b8697a74e8f5d798f03142cfd95ee
#
_entry.id   e39b8697a74e8f5d798f03142cfd95ee
#
_cell.length_a   1.000
_cell.length_b   1.000
_cell.length_c   1.000
_cell.angle_alpha   90.00
_cell.angle_beta   90.00
_cell.angle_gamma   90.00
#
_symmetry.space_group_name_H-M   'P 1'
#
loop_
_entity.id
_entity.type
_entity.pdbx_description
1 polymer ?
#
loop_
_entity_poly.entity_id
_entity_poly.type
_entity_poly.pdbx_seq_one_letter_code
_entity_poly.pdbx_strand_id
1 'polypeptide(L)'
;MKKLPITLLSAAAVANVALAEDHVSVHYLSYEEYDDRVSANDTMVSIEKSIGLDWTLNAEISYDSVSGASPAWGPTTPLGSDADKINRAVKTQQAQNKTNEVIRAGYDPHRDSYEVQKVGLEDTRKALSLSATYRDRLRNEWTFGGNVSQEEDYESIGINGKGLIYADSAKNRSYSLGGSALFDQTQAFGKYVLGSSNSQSWEDIFTGSLEAGLSQTFTPNLYSIFTAYAGYRSGYLSNHYLTVLREVDINDDGKIDDDEVFLGQDSRPDTRVSGGINLQAFYSLSDSIKIRPRYKWFIDDWGVMSHQLGGKLSWRVSEWLTLAPGYFWYTQDAADFYRDPSSADPSFASTGYATSDLRLGNFTANAYELGASVKVHKTVRLNALAAYYEQSNGFEAQWWAIGATYEF
;
A
#
# COMPACT_ATOMS: atom_id res chain seq x y z
N MET A 1 -4.86 -20.21 2.94
CA MET A 1 -5.53 -19.04 3.57
C MET A 1 -4.52 -17.93 3.60
N LYS A 2 -4.74 -16.78 2.94
CA LYS A 2 -3.62 -16.03 2.62
C LYS A 2 -3.74 -14.68 2.09
N LYS A 3 -2.91 -13.86 2.44
CA LYS A 3 -2.90 -12.47 2.78
C LYS A 3 -2.09 -11.64 1.80
N LEU A 4 -2.68 -10.56 1.29
CA LEU A 4 -1.94 -9.49 0.64
C LEU A 4 -1.51 -8.49 1.73
N PRO A 5 -0.27 -8.00 1.73
CA PRO A 5 0.04 -6.82 2.52
C PRO A 5 -0.73 -5.66 1.89
N ILE A 6 -1.93 -5.43 2.40
CA ILE A 6 -2.64 -4.19 2.14
C ILE A 6 -1.90 -3.17 2.98
N THR A 7 -1.02 -2.42 2.34
CA THR A 7 -0.62 -1.13 2.89
C THR A 7 -1.89 -0.29 2.82
N LEU A 8 -2.79 -0.53 3.77
CA LEU A 8 -3.97 0.29 3.96
C LEU A 8 -3.49 1.72 4.02
N LEU A 9 -4.01 2.53 3.10
CA LEU A 9 -3.93 3.97 3.23
C LEU A 9 -4.31 4.26 4.68
N SER A 10 -3.30 4.63 5.46
CA SER A 10 -3.54 5.07 6.82
C SER A 10 -4.71 6.04 6.78
N ALA A 11 -5.72 5.82 7.59
CA ALA A 11 -6.94 6.61 7.69
C ALA A 11 -6.71 8.10 8.06
N ALA A 12 -5.46 8.55 8.08
CA ALA A 12 -5.01 9.93 8.18
C ALA A 12 -5.59 10.89 7.12
N ALA A 13 -6.47 10.40 6.25
CA ALA A 13 -7.22 11.22 5.29
C ALA A 13 -8.47 11.88 5.89
N VAL A 14 -8.85 11.58 7.12
CA VAL A 14 -9.88 12.37 7.81
C VAL A 14 -9.34 13.79 7.97
N ALA A 15 -10.07 14.76 7.48
CA ALA A 15 -9.70 16.17 7.40
C ALA A 15 -8.79 16.60 8.56
N ASN A 16 -7.48 16.73 8.31
CA ASN A 16 -6.55 17.32 9.26
C ASN A 16 -6.94 18.78 9.50
N VAL A 17 -7.88 18.98 10.39
CA VAL A 17 -8.03 20.25 11.08
C VAL A 17 -6.87 20.23 12.07
N ALA A 18 -5.93 21.16 11.94
CA ALA A 18 -4.85 21.30 12.90
C ALA A 18 -5.48 21.42 14.29
N LEU A 19 -5.35 20.37 15.09
CA LEU A 19 -5.74 20.40 16.49
C LEU A 19 -4.58 21.09 17.21
N ALA A 20 -4.87 22.18 17.88
CA ALA A 20 -3.87 22.96 18.62
C ALA A 20 -3.82 22.54 20.10
N GLU A 21 -4.69 21.64 20.51
CA GLU A 21 -4.92 21.24 21.91
C GLU A 21 -4.70 19.75 22.10
N ASP A 22 -4.40 19.34 23.32
CA ASP A 22 -4.30 17.95 23.72
C ASP A 22 -5.61 17.22 23.39
N HIS A 23 -5.53 16.04 22.79
CA HIS A 23 -6.74 15.35 22.34
C HIS A 23 -6.60 13.83 22.34
N VAL A 24 -7.74 13.19 22.39
CA VAL A 24 -7.91 11.76 22.09
C VAL A 24 -8.85 11.65 20.90
N SER A 25 -8.51 10.79 19.95
CA SER A 25 -9.40 10.49 18.83
C SER A 25 -9.59 9.00 18.63
N VAL A 26 -10.78 8.62 18.18
CA VAL A 26 -11.14 7.27 17.79
C VAL A 26 -11.66 7.33 16.36
N HIS A 27 -11.17 6.46 15.51
CA HIS A 27 -11.58 6.36 14.10
C HIS A 27 -11.92 4.92 13.77
N TYR A 28 -12.92 4.76 12.93
CA TYR A 28 -13.29 3.50 12.32
C TYR A 28 -13.37 3.69 10.82
N LEU A 29 -12.76 2.79 10.05
CA LEU A 29 -12.77 2.72 8.60
C LEU A 29 -13.35 1.39 8.17
N SER A 30 -14.23 1.40 7.17
CA SER A 30 -14.64 0.23 6.41
C SER A 30 -14.28 0.44 4.94
N TYR A 31 -13.58 -0.51 4.38
CA TYR A 31 -13.13 -0.56 2.99
C TYR A 31 -13.69 -1.79 2.32
N GLU A 32 -14.12 -1.67 1.07
CA GLU A 32 -14.69 -2.75 0.29
C GLU A 32 -14.30 -2.62 -1.19
N GLU A 33 -13.76 -3.69 -1.75
CA GLU A 33 -13.55 -3.83 -3.20
C GLU A 33 -14.78 -4.49 -3.82
N TYR A 34 -15.14 -4.06 -5.03
CA TYR A 34 -16.25 -4.66 -5.77
C TYR A 34 -15.89 -6.08 -6.23
N ASP A 35 -16.91 -6.82 -6.74
CA ASP A 35 -16.78 -8.19 -7.23
C ASP A 35 -16.35 -9.20 -6.15
N ASP A 36 -16.87 -9.07 -4.92
CA ASP A 36 -16.57 -9.96 -3.80
C ASP A 36 -15.04 -10.18 -3.59
N ARG A 37 -14.27 -9.12 -3.77
CA ARG A 37 -12.82 -9.14 -3.59
C ARG A 37 -12.48 -8.95 -2.10
N VAL A 38 -11.83 -7.89 -1.75
CA VAL A 38 -11.33 -7.65 -0.41
C VAL A 38 -12.22 -6.68 0.34
N SER A 39 -12.53 -7.00 1.60
CA SER A 39 -13.07 -6.07 2.58
C SER A 39 -12.13 -5.95 3.77
N ALA A 40 -12.02 -4.74 4.32
CA ALA A 40 -11.18 -4.46 5.47
C ALA A 40 -11.86 -3.49 6.42
N ASN A 41 -11.66 -3.71 7.71
CA ASN A 41 -12.11 -2.80 8.75
C ASN A 41 -10.92 -2.42 9.62
N ASP A 42 -10.78 -1.14 9.92
CA ASP A 42 -9.72 -0.61 10.77
C ASP A 42 -10.31 0.23 11.90
N THR A 43 -9.84 0.00 13.11
CA THR A 43 -10.16 0.80 14.29
C THR A 43 -8.86 1.38 14.84
N MET A 44 -8.80 2.69 14.92
CA MET A 44 -7.64 3.43 15.39
C MET A 44 -8.00 4.32 16.58
N VAL A 45 -7.18 4.29 17.61
CA VAL A 45 -7.24 5.20 18.74
C VAL A 45 -5.92 5.95 18.83
N SER A 46 -5.96 7.27 18.87
CA SER A 46 -4.79 8.10 19.05
C SER A 46 -4.95 9.09 20.19
N ILE A 47 -3.85 9.39 20.85
CA ILE A 47 -3.74 10.42 21.88
C ILE A 47 -2.56 11.32 21.55
N GLU A 48 -2.78 12.61 21.58
CA GLU A 48 -1.74 13.63 21.54
C GLU A 48 -1.76 14.43 22.84
N LYS A 49 -0.59 14.58 23.46
CA LYS A 49 -0.41 15.24 24.74
C LYS A 49 0.82 16.13 24.74
N SER A 50 0.59 17.39 25.03
CA SER A 50 1.67 18.38 25.29
C SER A 50 2.18 18.24 26.73
N ILE A 51 3.52 18.23 26.88
CA ILE A 51 4.18 18.23 28.17
C ILE A 51 5.01 19.51 28.28
N GLY A 52 4.53 20.42 29.07
CA GLY A 52 5.09 21.78 29.15
C GLY A 52 4.92 22.53 27.83
N LEU A 53 5.90 23.35 27.47
CA LEU A 53 5.88 24.16 26.24
C LEU A 53 6.66 23.54 25.07
N ASP A 54 7.49 22.56 25.36
CA ASP A 54 8.53 22.11 24.44
C ASP A 54 8.32 20.69 23.92
N TRP A 55 7.53 19.87 24.59
CA TRP A 55 7.31 18.49 24.19
C TRP A 55 5.87 18.22 23.77
N THR A 56 5.70 17.42 22.75
CA THR A 56 4.42 16.80 22.37
C THR A 56 4.66 15.29 22.21
N LEU A 57 3.87 14.49 22.90
CA LEU A 57 3.86 13.04 22.76
C LEU A 57 2.63 12.62 21.94
N ASN A 58 2.81 11.64 21.07
CA ASN A 58 1.74 10.99 20.34
C ASN A 58 1.83 9.48 20.52
N ALA A 59 0.70 8.85 20.77
CA ALA A 59 0.55 7.40 20.80
C ALA A 59 -0.66 7.00 19.97
N GLU A 60 -0.50 5.96 19.16
CA GLU A 60 -1.55 5.44 18.30
C GLU A 60 -1.58 3.91 18.39
N ILE A 61 -2.76 3.36 18.51
CA ILE A 61 -3.02 1.92 18.47
C ILE A 61 -4.01 1.69 17.33
N SER A 62 -3.72 0.74 16.44
CA SER A 62 -4.66 0.29 15.43
C SER A 62 -4.91 -1.22 15.50
N TYR A 63 -6.12 -1.59 15.13
CA TYR A 63 -6.57 -2.96 14.95
C TYR A 63 -7.33 -3.07 13.64
N ASP A 64 -6.78 -3.85 12.71
CA ASP A 64 -7.35 -4.06 11.39
C ASP A 64 -7.77 -5.52 11.24
N SER A 65 -8.86 -5.72 10.49
CA SER A 65 -9.25 -7.04 10.00
C SER A 65 -9.47 -6.97 8.50
N VAL A 66 -8.99 -7.96 7.78
CA VAL A 66 -9.11 -8.09 6.33
C VAL A 66 -9.74 -9.44 6.03
N SER A 67 -10.72 -9.45 5.14
CA SER A 67 -11.33 -10.66 4.61
C SER A 67 -11.63 -10.49 3.12
N GLY A 68 -11.84 -11.58 2.41
CA GLY A 68 -12.21 -11.54 1.01
C GLY A 68 -11.39 -12.47 0.14
N ALA A 69 -11.18 -12.10 -1.12
CA ALA A 69 -10.44 -12.91 -2.08
C ALA A 69 -9.66 -12.06 -3.07
N SER A 70 -8.47 -12.49 -3.42
CA SER A 70 -7.64 -11.89 -4.47
C SER A 70 -7.56 -12.78 -5.70
N PRO A 71 -7.55 -12.21 -6.91
CA PRO A 71 -7.36 -12.98 -8.13
C PRO A 71 -5.91 -13.53 -8.19
N ALA A 72 -5.78 -14.82 -8.45
CA ALA A 72 -4.51 -15.49 -8.71
C ALA A 72 -4.72 -16.63 -9.69
N TRP A 73 -3.72 -16.97 -10.47
CA TRP A 73 -3.76 -18.13 -11.34
C TRP A 73 -3.89 -19.42 -10.51
N GLY A 74 -4.76 -20.31 -10.94
CA GLY A 74 -4.97 -21.59 -10.28
C GLY A 74 -5.41 -22.66 -11.28
N PRO A 75 -5.36 -23.95 -10.91
CA PRO A 75 -5.80 -25.03 -11.74
C PRO A 75 -7.35 -25.03 -11.86
N THR A 76 -7.86 -25.25 -13.07
CA THR A 76 -9.31 -25.37 -13.35
C THR A 76 -9.94 -26.56 -12.64
N THR A 77 -9.18 -27.62 -12.39
CA THR A 77 -9.62 -28.83 -11.71
C THR A 77 -8.94 -28.95 -10.35
N PRO A 78 -9.68 -29.17 -9.25
CA PRO A 78 -9.08 -29.42 -7.95
C PRO A 78 -8.10 -30.60 -8.00
N LEU A 79 -6.90 -30.43 -7.48
CA LEU A 79 -5.78 -31.37 -7.48
C LEU A 79 -6.09 -32.80 -6.94
N GLY A 80 -7.31 -33.06 -6.46
CA GLY A 80 -7.67 -34.33 -5.81
C GLY A 80 -8.16 -35.45 -6.74
N SER A 81 -8.62 -35.15 -7.97
CA SER A 81 -9.23 -36.17 -8.83
C SER A 81 -8.35 -36.71 -9.94
N ASP A 82 -7.29 -35.98 -10.34
CA ASP A 82 -6.38 -36.37 -11.43
C ASP A 82 -4.90 -36.46 -11.00
N ALA A 83 -4.61 -36.50 -9.70
CA ALA A 83 -3.25 -36.61 -9.16
C ALA A 83 -2.47 -37.79 -9.77
N ASP A 84 -3.15 -38.88 -10.13
CA ASP A 84 -2.49 -40.05 -10.78
C ASP A 84 -2.13 -39.81 -12.24
N LYS A 85 -2.88 -38.97 -12.97
CA LYS A 85 -2.54 -38.58 -14.34
C LYS A 85 -1.38 -37.59 -14.36
N ILE A 86 -1.42 -36.62 -13.46
CA ILE A 86 -0.37 -35.65 -13.24
C ILE A 86 0.93 -36.34 -12.84
N ASN A 87 0.90 -37.30 -11.92
CA ASN A 87 2.07 -38.06 -11.49
C ASN A 87 2.66 -38.91 -12.62
N ARG A 88 1.86 -39.36 -13.57
CA ARG A 88 2.34 -40.10 -14.75
C ARG A 88 3.02 -39.19 -15.76
N ALA A 89 2.44 -38.06 -16.07
CA ALA A 89 3.04 -37.05 -16.93
C ALA A 89 4.37 -36.54 -16.34
N VAL A 90 4.40 -36.22 -15.07
CA VAL A 90 5.58 -35.83 -14.30
C VAL A 90 6.71 -36.89 -14.41
N LYS A 91 6.41 -38.16 -14.24
CA LYS A 91 7.42 -39.24 -14.32
C LYS A 91 7.98 -39.40 -15.73
N THR A 92 7.18 -39.19 -16.76
CA THR A 92 7.63 -39.28 -18.14
C THR A 92 8.59 -38.15 -18.50
N GLN A 93 8.30 -36.93 -18.00
CA GLN A 93 9.15 -35.75 -18.23
C GLN A 93 10.42 -35.74 -17.36
N GLN A 94 10.42 -36.32 -16.16
CA GLN A 94 11.62 -36.48 -15.34
C GLN A 94 12.69 -37.28 -16.05
N ALA A 95 12.31 -38.19 -16.95
CA ALA A 95 13.24 -38.95 -17.77
C ALA A 95 13.95 -38.11 -18.84
N GLN A 96 13.43 -36.92 -19.17
CA GLN A 96 13.96 -36.03 -20.21
C GLN A 96 14.89 -34.93 -19.69
N ASN A 97 15.20 -34.89 -18.43
CA ASN A 97 16.22 -34.03 -17.76
C ASN A 97 16.08 -32.51 -17.91
N LYS A 98 14.96 -31.96 -18.37
CA LYS A 98 14.92 -30.57 -18.80
C LYS A 98 14.26 -29.57 -17.89
N THR A 99 13.71 -29.84 -16.83
CA THR A 99 13.19 -28.84 -15.90
C THR A 99 12.67 -29.48 -14.65
N ASN A 100 13.61 -29.80 -13.79
CA ASN A 100 13.26 -30.29 -12.45
C ASN A 100 12.26 -29.43 -11.68
N GLU A 101 12.14 -28.17 -12.02
CA GLU A 101 11.23 -27.22 -11.34
C GLU A 101 9.80 -27.27 -11.84
N VAL A 102 9.56 -27.29 -13.16
CA VAL A 102 8.23 -27.40 -13.76
C VAL A 102 7.57 -28.71 -13.39
N ILE A 103 8.32 -29.78 -13.52
CA ILE A 103 7.89 -31.14 -13.23
C ILE A 103 7.62 -31.34 -11.74
N ARG A 104 8.31 -30.62 -10.89
CA ARG A 104 8.11 -30.62 -9.44
C ARG A 104 6.82 -29.97 -9.01
N ALA A 105 6.15 -29.17 -9.84
CA ALA A 105 4.94 -28.50 -9.48
C ALA A 105 3.67 -29.38 -9.47
N GLY A 106 3.67 -30.58 -10.10
CA GLY A 106 2.55 -31.53 -10.03
C GLY A 106 1.32 -31.12 -10.79
N TYR A 107 1.44 -30.21 -11.75
CA TYR A 107 0.36 -29.71 -12.56
C TYR A 107 0.28 -30.36 -13.94
N ASP A 108 -0.93 -30.44 -14.47
CA ASP A 108 -1.15 -30.69 -15.88
C ASP A 108 -0.54 -29.50 -16.67
N PRO A 109 0.44 -29.71 -17.55
CA PRO A 109 1.11 -28.63 -18.26
C PRO A 109 0.27 -27.96 -19.35
N HIS A 110 -0.98 -28.36 -19.54
CA HIS A 110 -1.84 -27.82 -20.59
C HIS A 110 -2.39 -26.43 -20.22
N ARG A 111 -2.33 -25.46 -21.14
CA ARG A 111 -2.76 -24.07 -20.93
C ARG A 111 -4.22 -23.97 -20.42
N ASP A 112 -5.11 -24.75 -20.98
CA ASP A 112 -6.53 -24.77 -20.59
C ASP A 112 -6.79 -25.33 -19.19
N SER A 113 -5.74 -25.87 -18.54
CA SER A 113 -5.82 -26.38 -17.17
C SER A 113 -5.69 -25.28 -16.11
N TYR A 114 -5.52 -24.03 -16.52
CA TYR A 114 -5.33 -22.90 -15.60
C TYR A 114 -6.31 -21.75 -15.88
N GLU A 115 -6.77 -21.14 -14.82
CA GLU A 115 -7.63 -19.97 -14.88
C GLU A 115 -7.33 -19.00 -13.73
N VAL A 116 -7.76 -17.75 -13.85
CA VAL A 116 -7.67 -16.78 -12.74
C VAL A 116 -8.80 -17.08 -11.76
N GLN A 117 -8.45 -17.47 -10.57
CA GLN A 117 -9.37 -17.84 -9.48
C GLN A 117 -9.29 -16.82 -8.34
N LYS A 118 -10.39 -16.73 -7.57
CA LYS A 118 -10.42 -15.96 -6.32
C LYS A 118 -9.83 -16.80 -5.19
N VAL A 119 -8.70 -16.37 -4.66
CA VAL A 119 -8.05 -16.99 -3.49
C VAL A 119 -8.45 -16.25 -2.23
N GLY A 120 -9.17 -16.93 -1.33
CA GLY A 120 -9.63 -16.37 -0.06
C GLY A 120 -8.47 -15.90 0.82
N LEU A 121 -8.69 -14.78 1.50
CA LEU A 121 -7.77 -14.23 2.48
C LEU A 121 -8.53 -13.77 3.72
N GLU A 122 -7.92 -14.00 4.88
CA GLU A 122 -8.36 -13.47 6.17
C GLU A 122 -7.12 -13.09 6.97
N ASP A 123 -7.13 -11.91 7.57
CA ASP A 123 -6.06 -11.45 8.44
C ASP A 123 -6.52 -10.46 9.50
N THR A 124 -5.73 -10.37 10.56
CA THR A 124 -5.87 -9.35 11.59
C THR A 124 -4.52 -8.77 11.92
N ARG A 125 -4.44 -7.45 11.94
CA ARG A 125 -3.24 -6.71 12.32
C ARG A 125 -3.46 -5.95 13.63
N LYS A 126 -2.43 -5.91 14.45
CA LYS A 126 -2.33 -5.06 15.63
C LYS A 126 -1.08 -4.21 15.49
N ALA A 127 -1.23 -2.91 15.66
CA ALA A 127 -0.09 -2.01 15.59
C ALA A 127 -0.11 -0.97 16.72
N LEU A 128 1.10 -0.57 17.12
CA LEU A 128 1.36 0.49 18.07
C LEU A 128 2.41 1.43 17.48
N SER A 129 2.12 2.72 17.49
CA SER A 129 3.06 3.78 17.12
C SER A 129 3.21 4.77 18.26
N LEU A 130 4.44 5.16 18.53
CA LEU A 130 4.79 6.15 19.54
C LEU A 130 5.70 7.19 18.92
N SER A 131 5.48 8.46 19.20
CA SER A 131 6.40 9.54 18.82
C SER A 131 6.48 10.64 19.87
N ALA A 132 7.62 11.32 19.87
CA ALA A 132 7.88 12.49 20.70
C ALA A 132 8.46 13.60 19.82
N THR A 133 7.89 14.79 19.91
CA THR A 133 8.36 16.00 19.25
C THR A 133 8.88 16.97 20.30
N TYR A 134 10.14 17.34 20.16
CA TYR A 134 10.79 18.36 20.97
C TYR A 134 10.87 19.67 20.19
N ARG A 135 10.51 20.78 20.81
CA ARG A 135 10.66 22.13 20.26
C ARG A 135 11.75 22.86 21.00
N ASP A 136 12.80 23.23 20.28
CA ASP A 136 13.92 23.99 20.84
C ASP A 136 13.56 25.46 21.12
N ARG A 137 14.52 26.26 21.63
CA ARG A 137 14.33 27.69 21.97
C ARG A 137 13.96 28.55 20.75
N LEU A 138 14.36 28.15 19.54
CA LEU A 138 14.00 28.79 18.28
C LEU A 138 12.69 28.25 17.71
N ARG A 139 12.09 27.29 18.42
CA ARG A 139 10.87 26.57 18.04
C ARG A 139 11.05 25.68 16.81
N ASN A 140 12.30 25.30 16.49
CA ASN A 140 12.52 24.19 15.57
C ASN A 140 12.01 22.89 16.18
N GLU A 141 11.55 21.97 15.34
CA GLU A 141 10.91 20.75 15.81
C GLU A 141 11.79 19.53 15.49
N TRP A 142 11.95 18.65 16.46
CA TRP A 142 12.70 17.41 16.39
C TRP A 142 11.79 16.26 16.81
N THR A 143 11.35 15.47 15.84
CA THR A 143 10.45 14.35 16.08
C THR A 143 11.23 13.04 16.00
N PHE A 144 11.00 12.15 16.94
CA PHE A 144 11.48 10.77 16.96
C PHE A 144 10.31 9.85 17.22
N GLY A 145 10.27 8.73 16.51
CA GLY A 145 9.18 7.80 16.66
C GLY A 145 9.62 6.35 16.41
N GLY A 146 8.77 5.44 16.82
CA GLY A 146 8.89 4.02 16.54
C GLY A 146 7.52 3.39 16.46
N ASN A 147 7.45 2.29 15.73
CA ASN A 147 6.23 1.51 15.58
C ASN A 147 6.52 0.02 15.57
N VAL A 148 5.55 -0.74 16.00
CA VAL A 148 5.53 -2.19 15.89
C VAL A 148 4.18 -2.62 15.31
N SER A 149 4.20 -3.65 14.49
CA SER A 149 3.00 -4.22 13.88
C SER A 149 3.14 -5.73 13.80
N GLN A 150 2.04 -6.44 14.03
CA GLN A 150 2.00 -7.90 14.01
C GLN A 150 0.73 -8.38 13.32
N GLU A 151 0.93 -9.32 12.41
CA GLU A 151 -0.08 -10.13 11.72
C GLU A 151 0.24 -11.62 11.96
N GLU A 152 -0.52 -12.56 11.41
CA GLU A 152 -0.17 -13.98 11.56
C GLU A 152 1.10 -14.37 10.81
N ASP A 153 1.37 -13.72 9.68
CA ASP A 153 2.46 -14.04 8.76
C ASP A 153 3.31 -12.84 8.36
N TYR A 154 3.16 -11.72 9.10
CA TYR A 154 3.95 -10.51 8.91
C TYR A 154 4.19 -9.80 10.24
N GLU A 155 5.44 -9.45 10.48
CA GLU A 155 5.87 -8.66 11.62
C GLU A 155 6.70 -7.47 11.15
N SER A 156 6.56 -6.33 11.81
CA SER A 156 7.28 -5.11 11.47
C SER A 156 7.70 -4.33 12.71
N ILE A 157 8.95 -3.85 12.68
CA ILE A 157 9.47 -2.88 13.66
C ILE A 157 10.05 -1.71 12.89
N GLY A 158 9.62 -0.50 13.22
CA GLY A 158 10.07 0.71 12.57
C GLY A 158 10.58 1.77 13.51
N ILE A 159 11.50 2.57 13.01
CA ILE A 159 11.98 3.79 13.66
C ILE A 159 11.95 4.93 12.65
N ASN A 160 11.70 6.15 13.12
CA ASN A 160 11.74 7.34 12.29
C ASN A 160 12.25 8.54 13.06
N GLY A 161 12.76 9.53 12.31
CA GLY A 161 13.18 10.80 12.85
C GLY A 161 13.01 11.92 11.83
N LYS A 162 12.65 13.12 12.30
CA LYS A 162 12.47 14.30 11.46
C LYS A 162 12.87 15.56 12.20
N GLY A 163 13.66 16.39 11.53
CA GLY A 163 13.95 17.76 11.95
C GLY A 163 13.20 18.76 11.06
N LEU A 164 12.64 19.81 11.65
CA LEU A 164 12.09 20.97 10.97
C LEU A 164 12.73 22.23 11.54
N ILE A 165 13.33 23.03 10.67
CA ILE A 165 14.05 24.25 11.02
C ILE A 165 13.41 25.44 10.32
N TYR A 166 13.07 26.48 11.08
CA TYR A 166 12.59 27.74 10.53
C TYR A 166 13.74 28.60 10.02
N ALA A 167 13.64 29.06 8.78
CA ALA A 167 14.67 29.87 8.12
C ALA A 167 14.63 31.36 8.53
N ASP A 168 13.49 31.79 9.07
CA ASP A 168 13.27 33.18 9.46
C ASP A 168 12.45 33.27 10.75
N SER A 169 12.59 34.41 11.45
CA SER A 169 11.88 34.65 12.71
C SER A 169 10.37 34.77 12.56
N ALA A 170 9.89 35.12 11.37
CA ALA A 170 8.45 35.19 11.06
C ALA A 170 7.87 33.81 10.68
N LYS A 171 8.74 32.78 10.56
CA LYS A 171 8.37 31.40 10.23
C LYS A 171 7.65 31.24 8.89
N ASN A 172 7.95 32.13 7.94
CA ASN A 172 7.37 32.05 6.60
C ASN A 172 7.99 30.94 5.76
N ARG A 173 9.22 30.54 6.12
CA ARG A 173 9.94 29.45 5.45
C ARG A 173 10.47 28.46 6.47
N SER A 174 10.31 27.18 6.16
CA SER A 174 10.99 26.12 6.92
C SER A 174 11.55 25.05 6.00
N TYR A 175 12.60 24.40 6.47
CA TYR A 175 13.21 23.23 5.86
C TYR A 175 12.98 22.04 6.77
N SER A 176 12.70 20.89 6.19
CA SER A 176 12.63 19.64 6.94
C SER A 176 13.52 18.58 6.32
N LEU A 177 14.07 17.72 7.17
CA LEU A 177 14.77 16.51 6.78
C LEU A 177 14.28 15.39 7.67
N GLY A 178 13.88 14.29 7.08
CA GLY A 178 13.39 13.12 7.80
C GLY A 178 13.89 11.82 7.19
N GLY A 179 13.83 10.76 7.98
CA GLY A 179 14.15 9.42 7.54
C GLY A 179 13.45 8.38 8.39
N SER A 180 13.29 7.19 7.82
CA SER A 180 12.74 6.03 8.52
C SER A 180 13.46 4.76 8.10
N ALA A 181 13.45 3.78 9.00
CA ALA A 181 13.88 2.42 8.73
C ALA A 181 12.84 1.46 9.29
N LEU A 182 12.43 0.48 8.47
CA LEU A 182 11.56 -0.62 8.86
C LEU A 182 12.30 -1.92 8.66
N PHE A 183 12.14 -2.80 9.61
CA PHE A 183 12.66 -4.17 9.63
C PHE A 183 11.44 -5.09 9.71
N ASP A 184 11.13 -5.71 8.61
CA ASP A 184 9.94 -6.52 8.46
C ASP A 184 10.34 -7.98 8.27
N GLN A 185 9.48 -8.89 8.71
CA GLN A 185 9.57 -10.30 8.41
C GLN A 185 8.24 -10.76 7.83
N THR A 186 8.29 -11.54 6.75
CA THR A 186 7.12 -12.13 6.14
C THR A 186 7.27 -13.63 6.02
N GLN A 187 6.20 -14.36 6.23
CA GLN A 187 6.19 -15.81 6.08
C GLN A 187 5.98 -16.17 4.62
N ALA A 188 7.05 -16.57 3.93
CA ALA A 188 6.99 -17.03 2.54
C ALA A 188 6.48 -18.48 2.46
N PHE A 189 5.57 -18.74 1.49
CA PHE A 189 5.02 -20.08 1.26
C PHE A 189 5.44 -20.61 -0.11
N GLY A 190 6.08 -21.77 -0.11
CA GLY A 190 6.38 -22.51 -1.34
C GLY A 190 5.15 -23.29 -1.83
N LYS A 191 4.10 -22.62 -2.27
CA LYS A 191 2.80 -23.23 -2.56
C LYS A 191 2.78 -24.19 -3.74
N TYR A 192 3.68 -24.02 -4.71
CA TYR A 192 3.63 -24.69 -6.00
C TYR A 192 4.95 -25.30 -6.43
N VAL A 193 5.87 -25.48 -5.48
CA VAL A 193 7.13 -26.20 -5.73
C VAL A 193 6.95 -27.65 -5.29
N LEU A 194 6.94 -28.57 -6.24
CA LEU A 194 6.89 -30.01 -5.96
C LEU A 194 8.06 -30.44 -5.09
N GLY A 195 7.71 -31.26 -4.09
CA GLY A 195 8.70 -31.89 -3.21
C GLY A 195 9.21 -30.98 -2.09
N SER A 196 8.84 -29.73 -2.02
CA SER A 196 8.88 -28.98 -0.79
C SER A 196 7.62 -29.34 -0.01
N SER A 197 7.72 -30.13 1.05
CA SER A 197 6.77 -30.10 2.15
C SER A 197 6.48 -28.63 2.40
N ASN A 198 5.21 -28.20 2.54
CA ASN A 198 4.77 -26.86 2.94
C ASN A 198 5.82 -26.08 3.79
N SER A 199 6.97 -25.79 3.23
CA SER A 199 8.05 -25.12 3.92
C SER A 199 7.69 -23.65 3.98
N GLN A 200 7.20 -23.25 5.14
CA GLN A 200 7.08 -21.86 5.51
C GLN A 200 8.44 -21.42 6.03
N SER A 201 8.98 -20.36 5.47
CA SER A 201 10.17 -19.70 5.99
C SER A 201 9.84 -18.23 6.27
N TRP A 202 10.38 -17.71 7.35
CA TRP A 202 10.36 -16.28 7.61
C TRP A 202 11.48 -15.63 6.78
N GLU A 203 11.12 -14.64 5.99
CA GLU A 203 12.02 -13.91 5.11
C GLU A 203 12.08 -12.45 5.54
N ASP A 204 13.29 -11.90 5.56
CA ASP A 204 13.53 -10.54 5.98
C ASP A 204 13.26 -9.53 4.86
N ILE A 205 12.72 -8.36 5.23
CA ILE A 205 12.57 -7.20 4.36
C ILE A 205 13.08 -5.97 5.10
N PHE A 206 13.97 -5.23 4.48
CA PHE A 206 14.39 -3.93 4.96
C PHE A 206 13.78 -2.83 4.08
N THR A 207 13.25 -1.78 4.71
CA THR A 207 12.79 -0.57 4.01
C THR A 207 13.39 0.66 4.67
N GLY A 208 14.17 1.41 3.90
CA GLY A 208 14.72 2.70 4.31
C GLY A 208 14.12 3.84 3.49
N SER A 209 13.85 4.99 4.10
CA SER A 209 13.41 6.18 3.39
C SER A 209 14.09 7.45 3.90
N LEU A 210 14.25 8.40 3.00
CA LEU A 210 14.70 9.76 3.30
C LEU A 210 13.73 10.76 2.65
N GLU A 211 13.46 11.86 3.34
CA GLU A 211 12.67 12.95 2.80
C GLU A 211 13.32 14.31 3.11
N ALA A 212 13.23 15.25 2.17
CA ALA A 212 13.62 16.63 2.35
C ALA A 212 12.45 17.54 1.94
N GLY A 213 12.10 18.49 2.79
CA GLY A 213 10.97 19.36 2.60
C GLY A 213 11.33 20.85 2.66
N LEU A 214 10.58 21.62 1.89
CA LEU A 214 10.57 23.07 1.91
C LEU A 214 9.12 23.53 2.08
N SER A 215 8.86 24.31 3.10
CA SER A 215 7.58 24.99 3.26
C SER A 215 7.76 26.49 3.10
N GLN A 216 6.82 27.13 2.42
CA GLN A 216 6.86 28.57 2.16
C GLN A 216 5.46 29.19 2.26
N THR A 217 5.31 30.19 3.10
CA THR A 217 4.21 31.13 3.07
C THR A 217 4.53 32.23 2.08
N PHE A 218 3.75 32.35 1.01
CA PHE A 218 3.93 33.37 -0.04
C PHE A 218 3.11 34.61 0.27
N THR A 219 1.90 34.41 0.76
CA THR A 219 0.96 35.46 1.18
C THR A 219 0.19 34.97 2.41
N PRO A 220 -0.55 35.85 3.11
CA PRO A 220 -1.40 35.42 4.22
C PRO A 220 -2.39 34.31 3.84
N ASN A 221 -2.73 34.20 2.55
CA ASN A 221 -3.71 33.26 2.04
C ASN A 221 -3.08 32.06 1.29
N LEU A 222 -1.77 32.06 1.01
CA LEU A 222 -1.10 31.03 0.24
C LEU A 222 0.12 30.49 0.96
N TYR A 223 0.07 29.21 1.30
CA TYR A 223 1.15 28.42 1.85
C TYR A 223 1.40 27.18 0.98
N SER A 224 2.63 26.80 0.76
CA SER A 224 2.97 25.60 0.00
C SER A 224 4.01 24.75 0.70
N ILE A 225 3.93 23.44 0.47
CA ILE A 225 4.92 22.45 0.89
C ILE A 225 5.40 21.72 -0.34
N PHE A 226 6.70 21.68 -0.51
CA PHE A 226 7.40 20.82 -1.47
C PHE A 226 8.16 19.77 -0.69
N THR A 227 8.04 18.50 -1.05
CA THR A 227 8.80 17.39 -0.46
C THR A 227 9.38 16.54 -1.57
N ALA A 228 10.70 16.29 -1.51
CA ALA A 228 11.36 15.26 -2.30
C ALA A 228 11.67 14.07 -1.38
N TYR A 229 11.53 12.86 -1.89
CA TYR A 229 11.82 11.66 -1.12
C TYR A 229 12.53 10.61 -1.95
N ALA A 230 13.29 9.75 -1.27
CA ALA A 230 13.93 8.57 -1.83
C ALA A 230 13.65 7.38 -0.91
N GLY A 231 13.50 6.21 -1.50
CA GLY A 231 13.27 4.95 -0.80
C GLY A 231 14.16 3.84 -1.32
N TYR A 232 14.54 2.94 -0.41
CA TYR A 232 15.26 1.72 -0.71
C TYR A 232 14.58 0.56 0.02
N ARG A 233 14.33 -0.52 -0.71
CA ARG A 233 13.83 -1.78 -0.13
C ARG A 233 14.74 -2.91 -0.56
N SER A 234 14.96 -3.88 0.34
CA SER A 234 15.71 -5.10 0.03
C SER A 234 15.19 -6.28 0.82
N GLY A 235 15.44 -7.48 0.30
CA GLY A 235 15.01 -8.73 0.89
C GLY A 235 13.93 -9.42 0.07
N TYR A 236 13.00 -10.11 0.71
CA TYR A 236 11.94 -10.85 0.02
C TYR A 236 10.81 -9.91 -0.43
N LEU A 237 10.87 -9.43 -1.68
CA LEU A 237 9.90 -8.49 -2.24
C LEU A 237 8.84 -9.15 -3.14
N SER A 238 8.95 -10.45 -3.38
CA SER A 238 7.97 -11.25 -4.13
C SER A 238 6.68 -11.42 -3.35
N ASN A 239 5.56 -11.56 -4.07
CA ASN A 239 4.27 -11.83 -3.45
C ASN A 239 3.97 -13.34 -3.51
N HIS A 240 4.22 -14.04 -2.41
CA HIS A 240 4.02 -15.48 -2.31
C HIS A 240 2.56 -15.95 -2.39
N TYR A 241 1.60 -15.02 -2.39
CA TYR A 241 0.18 -15.33 -2.61
C TYR A 241 -0.22 -15.33 -4.07
N LEU A 242 0.58 -14.73 -4.93
CA LEU A 242 0.31 -14.64 -6.36
C LEU A 242 1.06 -15.73 -7.13
N THR A 243 0.41 -16.19 -8.16
CA THR A 243 0.93 -17.14 -9.12
C THR A 243 0.91 -16.52 -10.49
N VAL A 244 1.80 -17.00 -11.35
CA VAL A 244 1.95 -16.60 -12.75
C VAL A 244 1.99 -17.81 -13.64
N LEU A 245 1.60 -17.67 -14.90
CA LEU A 245 1.84 -18.70 -15.92
C LEU A 245 3.26 -18.59 -16.46
N ARG A 246 3.94 -19.72 -16.58
CA ARG A 246 5.28 -19.80 -17.18
C ARG A 246 5.30 -20.84 -18.29
N GLU A 247 6.14 -20.60 -19.27
CA GLU A 247 6.34 -21.42 -20.45
C GLU A 247 7.74 -22.02 -20.44
N VAL A 248 7.86 -23.23 -20.96
CA VAL A 248 9.13 -23.88 -21.15
C VAL A 248 9.07 -24.79 -22.36
N ASP A 249 9.98 -24.63 -23.29
CA ASP A 249 10.17 -25.56 -24.42
C ASP A 249 10.74 -26.89 -23.89
N ILE A 250 9.87 -27.87 -23.69
CA ILE A 250 10.22 -29.15 -23.09
C ILE A 250 10.90 -30.07 -24.12
N ASN A 251 10.48 -29.96 -25.38
CA ASN A 251 10.89 -30.86 -26.46
C ASN A 251 12.06 -30.31 -27.29
N ASP A 252 12.51 -29.04 -27.04
CA ASP A 252 13.59 -28.33 -27.76
C ASP A 252 13.30 -28.11 -29.25
N ASP A 253 12.06 -27.95 -29.63
CA ASP A 253 11.74 -27.70 -31.04
C ASP A 253 11.73 -26.22 -31.40
N GLY A 254 11.93 -25.32 -30.40
CA GLY A 254 11.96 -23.87 -30.53
C GLY A 254 10.60 -23.24 -30.55
N LYS A 255 9.56 -23.97 -30.15
CA LYS A 255 8.17 -23.47 -29.99
C LYS A 255 7.69 -23.78 -28.59
N ILE A 256 6.68 -23.09 -28.17
CA ILE A 256 5.94 -23.37 -26.94
C ILE A 256 4.58 -23.92 -27.36
N ASP A 257 4.34 -25.18 -27.06
CA ASP A 257 3.08 -25.84 -27.32
C ASP A 257 2.09 -25.62 -26.15
N ASP A 258 0.81 -25.93 -26.38
CA ASP A 258 -0.26 -25.76 -25.37
C ASP A 258 -0.06 -26.64 -24.11
N ASP A 259 0.75 -27.68 -24.19
CA ASP A 259 1.11 -28.57 -23.08
C ASP A 259 2.48 -28.24 -22.45
N GLU A 260 3.01 -27.06 -22.68
CA GLU A 260 4.30 -26.57 -22.16
C GLU A 260 4.14 -25.35 -21.24
N VAL A 261 3.02 -25.25 -20.54
CA VAL A 261 2.69 -24.18 -19.61
C VAL A 261 2.55 -24.72 -18.18
N PHE A 262 3.02 -23.97 -17.20
CA PHE A 262 2.93 -24.36 -15.78
C PHE A 262 2.71 -23.16 -14.86
N LEU A 263 2.24 -23.42 -13.63
CA LEU A 263 2.13 -22.41 -12.59
C LEU A 263 3.48 -22.18 -11.91
N GLY A 264 3.95 -20.94 -11.94
CA GLY A 264 5.05 -20.44 -11.14
C GLY A 264 4.58 -19.50 -10.03
N GLN A 265 5.46 -19.20 -9.10
CA GLN A 265 5.21 -18.13 -8.14
C GLN A 265 5.56 -16.77 -8.74
N ASP A 266 4.91 -15.72 -8.23
CA ASP A 266 5.34 -14.33 -8.39
C ASP A 266 6.82 -14.20 -7.99
N SER A 267 7.61 -13.57 -8.85
CA SER A 267 9.05 -13.40 -8.65
C SER A 267 9.44 -11.98 -9.02
N ARG A 268 9.99 -11.26 -8.07
CA ARG A 268 10.39 -9.85 -8.21
C ARG A 268 11.87 -9.70 -7.86
N PRO A 269 12.51 -8.61 -8.33
CA PRO A 269 13.84 -8.26 -7.81
C PRO A 269 13.83 -8.15 -6.28
N ASP A 270 14.88 -8.59 -5.65
CA ASP A 270 15.11 -8.52 -4.19
C ASP A 270 15.50 -7.12 -3.70
N THR A 271 15.60 -6.16 -4.60
CA THR A 271 15.85 -4.75 -4.31
C THR A 271 14.89 -3.86 -5.08
N ARG A 272 14.58 -2.69 -4.50
CA ARG A 272 13.81 -1.64 -5.15
C ARG A 272 14.30 -0.27 -4.68
N VAL A 273 14.79 0.54 -5.62
CA VAL A 273 15.12 1.95 -5.39
C VAL A 273 14.01 2.81 -5.97
N SER A 274 13.55 3.77 -5.20
CA SER A 274 12.46 4.66 -5.62
C SER A 274 12.70 6.09 -5.22
N GLY A 275 12.00 7.00 -5.87
CA GLY A 275 12.03 8.40 -5.52
C GLY A 275 10.82 9.16 -6.05
N GLY A 276 10.67 10.38 -5.59
CA GLY A 276 9.58 11.20 -6.06
C GLY A 276 9.50 12.56 -5.41
N ILE A 277 8.48 13.30 -5.81
CA ILE A 277 8.16 14.61 -5.27
C ILE A 277 6.69 14.69 -4.90
N ASN A 278 6.39 15.49 -3.90
CA ASN A 278 5.04 15.86 -3.49
C ASN A 278 4.98 17.39 -3.36
N LEU A 279 4.07 18.00 -4.12
CA LEU A 279 3.78 19.42 -4.04
C LEU A 279 2.36 19.59 -3.53
N GLN A 280 2.19 20.34 -2.46
CA GLN A 280 0.90 20.66 -1.88
C GLN A 280 0.82 22.17 -1.63
N ALA A 281 -0.31 22.78 -1.97
CA ALA A 281 -0.58 24.16 -1.63
C ALA A 281 -1.86 24.26 -0.77
N PHE A 282 -1.92 25.29 0.04
CA PHE A 282 -3.07 25.63 0.89
C PHE A 282 -3.44 27.06 0.55
N TYR A 283 -4.57 27.23 -0.10
CA TYR A 283 -5.04 28.53 -0.53
C TYR A 283 -6.39 28.86 0.12
N SER A 284 -6.42 29.92 0.90
CA SER A 284 -7.65 30.44 1.50
C SER A 284 -8.30 31.41 0.52
N LEU A 285 -9.34 30.93 -0.18
CA LEU A 285 -10.10 31.73 -1.13
C LEU A 285 -10.97 32.77 -0.38
N SER A 286 -11.48 32.35 0.77
CA SER A 286 -12.22 33.19 1.73
C SER A 286 -12.07 32.62 3.14
N ASP A 287 -12.65 33.28 4.14
CA ASP A 287 -12.69 32.75 5.51
C ASP A 287 -13.42 31.41 5.62
N SER A 288 -14.31 31.11 4.68
CA SER A 288 -15.14 29.91 4.67
C SER A 288 -14.67 28.84 3.67
N ILE A 289 -13.85 29.21 2.68
CA ILE A 289 -13.45 28.30 1.60
C ILE A 289 -11.94 28.25 1.51
N LYS A 290 -11.40 27.03 1.65
CA LYS A 290 -9.98 26.73 1.47
C LYS A 290 -9.82 25.64 0.42
N ILE A 291 -8.82 25.77 -0.45
CA ILE A 291 -8.49 24.83 -1.51
C ILE A 291 -7.12 24.23 -1.20
N ARG A 292 -6.99 22.93 -1.36
CA ARG A 292 -5.76 22.20 -1.11
C ARG A 292 -5.40 21.35 -2.34
N PRO A 293 -4.87 21.94 -3.43
CA PRO A 293 -4.35 21.16 -4.56
C PRO A 293 -3.11 20.38 -4.15
N ARG A 294 -2.93 19.21 -4.79
CA ARG A 294 -1.79 18.33 -4.59
C ARG A 294 -1.36 17.71 -5.90
N TYR A 295 -0.05 17.64 -6.11
CA TYR A 295 0.59 16.87 -7.16
C TYR A 295 1.63 15.95 -6.57
N LYS A 296 1.66 14.69 -7.01
CA LYS A 296 2.71 13.73 -6.69
C LYS A 296 3.27 13.15 -7.96
N TRP A 297 4.57 12.97 -7.99
CA TRP A 297 5.29 12.19 -8.99
C TRP A 297 6.13 11.14 -8.28
N PHE A 298 6.22 9.95 -8.87
CA PHE A 298 6.96 8.82 -8.35
C PHE A 298 7.64 8.10 -9.51
N ILE A 299 8.82 7.54 -9.25
CA ILE A 299 9.57 6.67 -10.16
C ILE A 299 10.35 5.64 -9.35
N ASP A 300 10.57 4.45 -9.93
CA ASP A 300 11.44 3.43 -9.37
C ASP A 300 12.24 2.68 -10.45
N ASP A 301 13.14 1.80 -9.99
CA ASP A 301 13.98 0.96 -10.83
C ASP A 301 13.29 -0.34 -11.31
N TRP A 302 12.02 -0.52 -10.97
CA TRP A 302 11.17 -1.57 -11.54
C TRP A 302 10.43 -1.13 -12.81
N GLY A 303 10.66 0.10 -13.27
CA GLY A 303 9.99 0.70 -14.45
C GLY A 303 8.69 1.43 -14.13
N VAL A 304 8.24 1.43 -12.88
CA VAL A 304 7.00 2.14 -12.52
C VAL A 304 7.26 3.63 -12.42
N MET A 305 6.53 4.40 -13.21
CA MET A 305 6.44 5.85 -13.08
C MET A 305 4.98 6.24 -12.90
N SER A 306 4.70 7.15 -11.96
CA SER A 306 3.32 7.55 -11.71
C SER A 306 3.15 9.03 -11.41
N HIS A 307 1.96 9.52 -11.73
CA HIS A 307 1.50 10.88 -11.47
C HIS A 307 0.16 10.84 -10.74
N GLN A 308 0.01 11.68 -9.73
CA GLN A 308 -1.27 11.95 -9.08
C GLN A 308 -1.50 13.45 -9.05
N LEU A 309 -2.63 13.90 -9.57
CA LEU A 309 -3.09 15.28 -9.52
C LEU A 309 -4.48 15.34 -8.89
N GLY A 310 -4.71 16.29 -8.03
CA GLY A 310 -6.03 16.47 -7.43
C GLY A 310 -6.02 17.44 -6.28
N GLY A 311 -7.04 17.37 -5.43
CA GLY A 311 -7.11 18.21 -4.25
C GLY A 311 -8.45 18.12 -3.53
N LYS A 312 -8.52 18.84 -2.42
CA LYS A 312 -9.73 18.95 -1.59
C LYS A 312 -10.13 20.41 -1.46
N LEU A 313 -11.43 20.64 -1.46
CA LEU A 313 -12.02 21.93 -1.09
C LEU A 313 -12.58 21.78 0.33
N SER A 314 -12.19 22.62 1.26
CA SER A 314 -12.76 22.69 2.61
C SER A 314 -13.71 23.88 2.67
N TRP A 315 -14.98 23.61 2.85
CA TRP A 315 -16.04 24.61 2.91
C TRP A 315 -16.71 24.61 4.29
N ARG A 316 -16.45 25.65 5.06
CA ARG A 316 -17.14 25.91 6.31
C ARG A 316 -18.55 26.46 6.02
N VAL A 317 -19.53 25.55 5.99
CA VAL A 317 -20.95 25.86 5.72
C VAL A 317 -21.57 26.65 6.85
N SER A 318 -21.18 26.33 8.09
CA SER A 318 -21.61 27.00 9.31
C SER A 318 -20.49 26.92 10.36
N GLU A 319 -20.71 27.52 11.55
CA GLU A 319 -19.75 27.46 12.66
C GLU A 319 -19.52 26.01 13.18
N TRP A 320 -20.51 25.16 12.97
CA TRP A 320 -20.47 23.75 13.43
C TRP A 320 -20.28 22.74 12.33
N LEU A 321 -20.38 23.10 11.04
CA LEU A 321 -20.29 22.15 9.91
C LEU A 321 -19.26 22.62 8.88
N THR A 322 -18.30 21.72 8.59
CA THR A 322 -17.37 21.84 7.45
C THR A 322 -17.56 20.64 6.53
N LEU A 323 -17.71 20.88 5.24
CA LEU A 323 -17.70 19.88 4.18
C LEU A 323 -16.37 19.91 3.43
N ALA A 324 -15.92 18.75 2.96
CA ALA A 324 -14.64 18.64 2.27
C ALA A 324 -14.72 17.67 1.07
N PRO A 325 -15.35 18.10 -0.07
CA PRO A 325 -15.25 17.33 -1.30
C PRO A 325 -13.81 17.31 -1.81
N GLY A 326 -13.42 16.18 -2.38
CA GLY A 326 -12.11 15.95 -2.97
C GLY A 326 -12.19 15.14 -4.26
N TYR A 327 -11.22 15.36 -5.14
CA TYR A 327 -11.04 14.59 -6.36
C TYR A 327 -9.56 14.41 -6.62
N PHE A 328 -9.17 13.18 -7.05
CA PHE A 328 -7.80 12.82 -7.41
C PHE A 328 -7.82 11.96 -8.67
N TRP A 329 -7.04 12.36 -9.63
CA TRP A 329 -6.68 11.59 -10.80
C TRP A 329 -5.29 10.98 -10.62
N TYR A 330 -5.10 9.75 -11.07
CA TYR A 330 -3.86 9.02 -10.98
C TYR A 330 -3.57 8.28 -12.29
N THR A 331 -2.30 8.14 -12.64
CA THR A 331 -1.83 7.27 -13.71
C THR A 331 -0.50 6.64 -13.33
N GLN A 332 -0.26 5.43 -13.80
CA GLN A 332 1.04 4.76 -13.68
C GLN A 332 1.36 3.93 -14.92
N ASP A 333 2.66 3.75 -15.16
CA ASP A 333 3.20 2.76 -16.07
C ASP A 333 3.37 1.41 -15.35
N ALA A 334 3.39 0.30 -16.11
CA ALA A 334 3.59 -1.02 -15.57
C ALA A 334 5.07 -1.25 -15.16
N ALA A 335 5.29 -2.16 -14.22
CA ALA A 335 6.62 -2.69 -13.98
C ALA A 335 7.12 -3.50 -15.19
N ASP A 336 8.43 -3.49 -15.44
CA ASP A 336 9.08 -4.15 -16.59
C ASP A 336 8.80 -5.67 -16.66
N PHE A 337 8.54 -6.29 -15.52
CA PHE A 337 8.25 -7.71 -15.36
C PHE A 337 6.77 -8.00 -15.09
N TYR A 338 5.86 -7.09 -15.41
CA TYR A 338 4.41 -7.28 -15.31
C TYR A 338 3.81 -7.77 -16.62
N ARG A 339 2.87 -8.72 -16.53
CA ARG A 339 1.93 -9.04 -17.61
C ARG A 339 0.52 -9.11 -17.07
N ASP A 340 -0.40 -8.55 -17.85
CA ASP A 340 -1.83 -8.59 -17.53
C ASP A 340 -2.35 -10.03 -17.67
N PRO A 341 -2.96 -10.59 -16.62
CA PRO A 341 -3.52 -11.94 -16.68
C PRO A 341 -4.66 -12.10 -17.69
N SER A 342 -5.30 -11.01 -18.12
CA SER A 342 -6.36 -11.01 -19.13
C SER A 342 -5.84 -10.78 -20.56
N SER A 343 -4.54 -10.59 -20.75
CA SER A 343 -3.94 -10.39 -22.06
C SER A 343 -3.99 -11.66 -22.93
N ALA A 344 -3.84 -11.51 -24.24
CA ALA A 344 -3.77 -12.64 -25.15
C ALA A 344 -2.54 -13.55 -24.92
N ASP A 345 -1.49 -13.02 -24.32
CA ASP A 345 -0.26 -13.74 -23.93
C ASP A 345 0.10 -13.37 -22.48
N PRO A 346 -0.50 -14.05 -21.48
CA PRO A 346 -0.27 -13.76 -20.08
C PRO A 346 0.93 -14.52 -19.49
N SER A 347 1.58 -15.40 -20.24
CA SER A 347 2.64 -16.30 -19.75
C SER A 347 4.02 -15.68 -19.84
N PHE A 348 4.90 -16.11 -18.96
CA PHE A 348 6.28 -15.68 -18.84
C PHE A 348 7.24 -16.80 -19.22
N ALA A 349 8.46 -16.47 -19.57
CA ALA A 349 9.52 -17.45 -19.71
C ALA A 349 9.71 -18.27 -18.42
N SER A 350 10.27 -19.46 -18.54
CA SER A 350 10.48 -20.40 -17.43
C SER A 350 11.28 -19.82 -16.27
N THR A 351 12.12 -18.82 -16.52
CA THR A 351 12.99 -18.16 -15.54
C THR A 351 12.85 -16.64 -15.60
N GLY A 352 13.40 -15.95 -14.61
CA GLY A 352 13.38 -14.50 -14.54
C GLY A 352 12.23 -13.96 -13.69
N TYR A 353 12.17 -12.63 -13.59
CA TYR A 353 11.12 -11.94 -12.84
C TYR A 353 9.79 -11.98 -13.58
N ALA A 354 8.71 -12.16 -12.83
CA ALA A 354 7.37 -12.29 -13.39
C ALA A 354 6.32 -11.96 -12.34
N THR A 355 5.37 -11.10 -12.69
CA THR A 355 4.22 -10.80 -11.82
C THR A 355 2.97 -10.54 -12.63
N SER A 356 1.83 -11.00 -12.14
CA SER A 356 0.48 -10.64 -12.59
C SER A 356 -0.26 -9.77 -11.58
N ASP A 357 0.48 -9.13 -10.66
CA ASP A 357 -0.08 -8.22 -9.67
C ASP A 357 -0.61 -6.94 -10.35
N LEU A 358 -1.92 -6.78 -10.40
CA LEU A 358 -2.59 -5.63 -11.03
C LEU A 358 -2.10 -4.28 -10.48
N ARG A 359 -1.57 -4.23 -9.26
CA ARG A 359 -0.98 -3.02 -8.65
C ARG A 359 0.32 -2.59 -9.31
N LEU A 360 0.99 -3.50 -10.01
CA LEU A 360 2.20 -3.24 -10.81
C LEU A 360 1.90 -3.09 -12.30
N GLY A 361 0.63 -3.16 -12.70
CA GLY A 361 0.19 -2.92 -14.07
C GLY A 361 0.08 -1.43 -14.41
N ASN A 362 -0.14 -1.15 -15.68
CA ASN A 362 -0.43 0.20 -16.14
C ASN A 362 -1.94 0.49 -16.04
N PHE A 363 -2.30 1.61 -15.46
CA PHE A 363 -3.69 2.07 -15.39
C PHE A 363 -3.79 3.57 -15.11
N THR A 364 -4.98 4.11 -15.36
CA THR A 364 -5.43 5.39 -14.83
C THR A 364 -6.50 5.15 -13.78
N ALA A 365 -6.64 6.07 -12.82
CA ALA A 365 -7.64 5.95 -11.77
C ALA A 365 -8.24 7.30 -11.39
N ASN A 366 -9.47 7.27 -10.88
CA ASN A 366 -10.16 8.40 -10.30
C ASN A 366 -10.58 8.06 -8.87
N ALA A 367 -10.41 9.01 -7.96
CA ALA A 367 -10.92 8.92 -6.60
C ALA A 367 -11.79 10.13 -6.29
N TYR A 368 -12.98 9.89 -5.80
CA TYR A 368 -13.96 10.89 -5.37
C TYR A 368 -14.15 10.76 -3.87
N GLU A 369 -14.04 11.87 -3.16
CA GLU A 369 -14.14 11.90 -1.70
C GLU A 369 -15.13 12.95 -1.24
N LEU A 370 -15.86 12.67 -0.18
CA LEU A 370 -16.67 13.65 0.54
C LEU A 370 -16.43 13.50 2.04
N GLY A 371 -15.75 14.49 2.61
CA GLY A 371 -15.54 14.60 4.04
C GLY A 371 -16.58 15.52 4.68
N ALA A 372 -16.91 15.26 5.93
CA ALA A 372 -17.69 16.13 6.78
C ALA A 372 -17.09 16.20 8.18
N SER A 373 -17.06 17.39 8.78
CA SER A 373 -16.62 17.59 10.16
C SER A 373 -17.68 18.41 10.90
N VAL A 374 -18.16 17.88 12.03
CA VAL A 374 -19.23 18.47 12.85
C VAL A 374 -18.68 18.78 14.24
N LYS A 375 -18.69 20.05 14.62
CA LYS A 375 -18.38 20.48 15.97
C LYS A 375 -19.64 20.36 16.84
N VAL A 376 -19.76 19.25 17.58
CA VAL A 376 -20.92 18.93 18.43
C VAL A 376 -20.87 19.70 19.75
N HIS A 377 -19.67 19.88 20.28
CA HIS A 377 -19.39 20.62 21.50
C HIS A 377 -18.09 21.42 21.33
N LYS A 378 -17.77 22.30 22.26
CA LYS A 378 -16.49 23.05 22.21
C LYS A 378 -15.28 22.14 22.18
N THR A 379 -15.37 21.01 22.86
CA THR A 379 -14.32 20.01 23.01
C THR A 379 -14.58 18.71 22.24
N VAL A 380 -15.68 18.60 21.47
CA VAL A 380 -16.04 17.36 20.76
C VAL A 380 -16.30 17.65 19.30
N ARG A 381 -15.58 16.91 18.44
CA ARG A 381 -15.73 16.94 16.99
C ARG A 381 -16.00 15.54 16.46
N LEU A 382 -16.98 15.43 15.58
CA LEU A 382 -17.24 14.22 14.80
C LEU A 382 -16.78 14.43 13.37
N ASN A 383 -16.19 13.41 12.79
CA ASN A 383 -15.72 13.42 11.42
C ASN A 383 -16.33 12.23 10.68
N ALA A 384 -16.63 12.42 9.40
CA ALA A 384 -17.06 11.35 8.49
C ALA A 384 -16.37 11.54 7.13
N LEU A 385 -16.10 10.45 6.44
CA LEU A 385 -15.58 10.41 5.09
C LEU A 385 -16.31 9.32 4.32
N ALA A 386 -16.67 9.58 3.08
CA ALA A 386 -17.06 8.56 2.11
C ALA A 386 -16.21 8.76 0.85
N ALA A 387 -15.81 7.67 0.22
CA ALA A 387 -14.99 7.71 -0.97
C ALA A 387 -15.34 6.57 -1.92
N TYR A 388 -15.15 6.84 -3.21
CA TYR A 388 -15.27 5.88 -4.31
C TYR A 388 -14.03 5.99 -5.19
N TYR A 389 -13.53 4.86 -5.63
CA TYR A 389 -12.33 4.74 -6.43
C TYR A 389 -12.56 3.76 -7.59
N GLU A 390 -12.09 4.14 -8.77
CA GLU A 390 -12.17 3.33 -9.97
C GLU A 390 -10.86 3.36 -10.76
N GLN A 391 -10.51 2.24 -11.39
CA GLN A 391 -9.37 2.12 -12.31
C GLN A 391 -9.81 1.76 -13.72
N SER A 392 -9.03 2.14 -14.70
CA SER A 392 -9.27 1.82 -16.12
C SER A 392 -9.21 0.33 -16.45
N ASN A 393 -8.65 -0.50 -15.59
CA ASN A 393 -8.59 -1.96 -15.69
C ASN A 393 -9.80 -2.67 -15.06
N GLY A 394 -10.85 -1.92 -14.66
CA GLY A 394 -12.08 -2.45 -14.08
C GLY A 394 -12.03 -2.68 -12.56
N PHE A 395 -10.94 -2.31 -11.88
CA PHE A 395 -10.91 -2.34 -10.42
C PHE A 395 -11.72 -1.19 -9.84
N GLU A 396 -12.59 -1.49 -8.88
CA GLU A 396 -13.38 -0.52 -8.15
C GLU A 396 -13.35 -0.80 -6.65
N ALA A 397 -13.39 0.26 -5.85
CA ALA A 397 -13.44 0.17 -4.40
C ALA A 397 -14.21 1.35 -3.80
N GLN A 398 -14.77 1.12 -2.62
CA GLN A 398 -15.37 2.16 -1.81
C GLN A 398 -14.91 2.06 -0.37
N TRP A 399 -14.90 3.18 0.33
CA TRP A 399 -14.67 3.19 1.77
C TRP A 399 -15.40 4.33 2.43
N TRP A 400 -15.69 4.11 3.68
CA TRP A 400 -16.19 5.17 4.56
C TRP A 400 -15.49 5.11 5.91
N ALA A 401 -15.36 6.25 6.53
CA ALA A 401 -14.78 6.36 7.85
C ALA A 401 -15.61 7.29 8.72
N ILE A 402 -15.65 6.98 10.00
CA ILE A 402 -16.22 7.87 11.03
C ILE A 402 -15.19 8.02 12.15
N GLY A 403 -15.21 9.18 12.81
CA GLY A 403 -14.31 9.44 13.91
C GLY A 403 -14.89 10.44 14.90
N ALA A 404 -14.40 10.35 16.12
CA ALA A 404 -14.69 11.30 17.18
C ALA A 404 -13.38 11.78 17.80
N THR A 405 -13.27 13.08 18.02
CA THR A 405 -12.12 13.70 18.69
C THR A 405 -12.61 14.46 19.91
N TYR A 406 -11.96 14.24 21.04
CA TYR A 406 -12.16 14.97 22.29
C TYR A 406 -10.90 15.77 22.62
N GLU A 407 -11.06 17.08 22.68
CA GLU A 407 -10.02 18.06 23.04
C GLU A 407 -10.12 18.36 24.56
N PHE A 408 -8.98 18.41 25.30
CA PHE A 408 -8.95 18.59 26.78
C PHE A 408 -7.74 19.39 27.28
#